data_2f9feb4d97986d31cafed0c870a0bf1f
#
_entry.id   2f9feb4d97986d31cafed0c870a0bf1f
#
_cell.length_a   1.000
_cell.length_b   1.000
_cell.length_c   1.000
_cell.angle_alpha   90.00
_cell.angle_beta   90.00
_cell.angle_gamma   90.00
#
_symmetry.space_group_name_H-M   'P 1'
#
loop_
_entity.id
_entity.type
_entity.pdbx_description
1 polymer ?
#
loop_
_entity_poly.entity_id
_entity_poly.type
_entity_poly.pdbx_seq_one_letter_code
_entity_poly.pdbx_strand_id
1 'polypeptide(L)'
;IKVTGRIKHFISAFGEHVIGKEVEKALNDAIKDTNINISEFTVAPQVNPENGLPYHEWFLEFENEPEDLVEFGTKIDASMQAQNSYYFDLIAGKILRPLVIRKVKKGGFHEYMKSIGKFGGQNKIPQLADNRKIAAVLQDFLVQ
;
A
#
# COMPACT_ATOMS: atom_id res chain seq x y z
N ILE A 1 30.81 -4.05 5.52
CA ILE A 1 30.10 -3.64 5.51
C ILE A 1 29.30 -3.15 5.89
N LYS A 2 29.19 -2.79 5.75
CA LYS A 2 28.35 -2.31 6.30
C LYS A 2 27.20 -2.33 5.91
N VAL A 3 27.16 -3.10 5.79
CA VAL A 3 25.81 -3.13 5.67
C VAL A 3 25.23 -2.05 6.40
N THR A 4 24.30 -1.43 5.90
CA THR A 4 23.71 -0.34 6.56
C THR A 4 22.89 -0.74 7.74
N GLY A 5 22.64 -1.98 7.92
CA GLY A 5 21.80 -2.42 9.00
C GLY A 5 20.37 -2.07 8.84
N ARG A 6 20.01 -1.47 7.76
CA ARG A 6 18.65 -1.11 7.52
C ARG A 6 17.98 -2.14 6.65
N ILE A 7 16.82 -2.63 7.10
CA ILE A 7 16.05 -3.54 6.30
C ILE A 7 15.21 -2.74 5.34
N LYS A 8 15.36 -3.01 4.08
CA LYS A 8 14.53 -2.34 3.07
C LYS A 8 13.29 -3.16 2.82
N HIS A 9 12.16 -2.53 3.00
CA HIS A 9 10.90 -3.19 2.74
C HIS A 9 10.57 -3.09 1.26
N PHE A 10 10.15 -4.20 0.68
CA PHE A 10 9.76 -4.21 -0.72
C PHE A 10 8.73 -5.31 -0.95
N ILE A 11 8.07 -5.24 -2.09
CA ILE A 11 7.15 -6.29 -2.51
C ILE A 11 7.70 -6.89 -3.79
N SER A 12 7.90 -8.19 -3.80
CA SER A 12 8.44 -8.88 -4.96
C SER A 12 7.80 -10.24 -5.15
N ALA A 13 6.53 -10.37 -4.75
CA ALA A 13 5.81 -11.64 -4.80
C ALA A 13 5.76 -12.22 -6.22
N PHE A 14 5.83 -11.36 -7.24
CA PHE A 14 5.74 -11.76 -8.64
C PHE A 14 6.96 -11.28 -9.44
N GLY A 15 8.00 -10.81 -8.76
CA GLY A 15 9.19 -10.31 -9.44
C GLY A 15 9.19 -8.81 -9.70
N GLU A 16 8.19 -8.09 -9.20
CA GLU A 16 8.05 -6.66 -9.50
C GLU A 16 8.99 -5.75 -8.71
N HIS A 17 9.49 -6.20 -7.60
CA HIS A 17 10.44 -5.45 -6.78
C HIS A 17 10.03 -3.99 -6.53
N VAL A 18 8.85 -3.82 -5.97
CA VAL A 18 8.34 -2.49 -5.61
C VAL A 18 8.96 -2.05 -4.29
N ILE A 19 9.44 -0.81 -4.24
CA ILE A 19 10.09 -0.26 -3.04
C ILE A 19 9.31 0.94 -2.50
N GLY A 20 9.59 1.28 -1.24
CA GLY A 20 8.85 2.34 -0.55
C GLY A 20 8.92 3.70 -1.23
N LYS A 21 10.05 4.01 -1.86
CA LYS A 21 10.21 5.27 -2.55
C LYS A 21 9.20 5.42 -3.69
N GLU A 22 8.93 4.32 -4.39
CA GLU A 22 7.96 4.32 -5.47
C GLU A 22 6.55 4.52 -4.93
N VAL A 23 6.25 3.87 -3.81
CA VAL A 23 4.95 4.00 -3.17
C VAL A 23 4.71 5.44 -2.74
N GLU A 24 5.69 6.05 -2.09
CA GLU A 24 5.58 7.44 -1.64
C GLU A 24 5.37 8.40 -2.81
N LYS A 25 6.13 8.20 -3.88
CA LYS A 25 5.99 9.07 -5.04
C LYS A 25 4.62 8.92 -5.66
N ALA A 26 4.12 7.69 -5.77
CA ALA A 26 2.80 7.46 -6.34
C ALA A 26 1.70 8.15 -5.54
N LEU A 27 1.79 8.07 -4.21
CA LEU A 27 0.81 8.75 -3.35
C LEU A 27 0.92 10.26 -3.49
N ASN A 28 2.14 10.80 -3.49
CA ASN A 28 2.34 12.23 -3.64
C ASN A 28 1.83 12.74 -4.98
N ASP A 29 2.06 11.99 -6.04
CA ASP A 29 1.55 12.36 -7.37
C ASP A 29 0.03 12.37 -7.39
N ALA A 30 -0.59 11.43 -6.72
CA ALA A 30 -2.05 11.31 -6.72
C ALA A 30 -2.72 12.41 -5.91
N ILE A 31 -2.09 12.87 -4.84
CA ILE A 31 -2.70 13.92 -3.99
C ILE A 31 -2.29 15.32 -4.39
N LYS A 32 -1.33 15.46 -5.30
CA LYS A 32 -0.84 16.75 -5.73
C LYS A 32 -1.98 17.62 -6.24
N ASP A 33 -2.01 18.86 -5.77
CA ASP A 33 -3.04 19.83 -6.17
C ASP A 33 -4.46 19.43 -5.76
N THR A 34 -4.59 18.60 -4.74
CA THR A 34 -5.88 18.19 -4.21
C THR A 34 -5.94 18.50 -2.71
N ASN A 35 -7.12 18.28 -2.13
CA ASN A 35 -7.30 18.40 -0.69
C ASN A 35 -7.15 17.07 0.03
N ILE A 36 -6.79 16.03 -0.69
CA ILE A 36 -6.68 14.70 -0.12
C ILE A 36 -5.50 14.64 0.83
N ASN A 37 -5.71 14.03 1.99
CA ASN A 37 -4.67 13.93 3.00
C ASN A 37 -4.69 12.53 3.60
N ILE A 38 -3.52 11.88 3.59
CA ILE A 38 -3.36 10.51 4.07
C ILE A 38 -2.55 10.56 5.35
N SER A 39 -3.08 10.01 6.43
CA SER A 39 -2.38 10.02 7.71
C SER A 39 -1.44 8.84 7.88
N GLU A 40 -1.78 7.68 7.29
CA GLU A 40 -0.93 6.51 7.38
C GLU A 40 -1.28 5.53 6.26
N PHE A 41 -0.34 4.69 5.88
CA PHE A 41 -0.59 3.71 4.83
C PHE A 41 0.34 2.50 4.95
N THR A 42 -0.08 1.40 4.35
CA THR A 42 0.78 0.24 4.12
C THR A 42 0.28 -0.51 2.88
N VAL A 43 1.18 -1.20 2.21
CA VAL A 43 0.86 -1.95 1.00
C VAL A 43 1.28 -3.40 1.20
N ALA A 44 0.42 -4.32 0.77
CA ALA A 44 0.71 -5.75 0.86
C ALA A 44 0.24 -6.45 -0.41
N PRO A 45 0.90 -7.54 -0.81
CA PRO A 45 0.45 -8.29 -1.98
C PRO A 45 -0.74 -9.18 -1.60
N GLN A 46 -1.71 -9.27 -2.50
CA GLN A 46 -2.77 -10.26 -2.39
C GLN A 46 -2.49 -11.30 -3.46
N VAL A 47 -1.82 -12.38 -3.05
CA VAL A 47 -1.33 -13.38 -4.00
C VAL A 47 -2.36 -14.43 -4.33
N ASN A 48 -3.40 -14.55 -3.53
CA ASN A 48 -4.37 -15.62 -3.69
C ASN A 48 -5.78 -15.12 -3.42
N PRO A 49 -6.28 -14.17 -4.24
CA PRO A 49 -7.64 -13.67 -4.03
C PRO A 49 -8.66 -14.74 -4.38
N GLU A 50 -9.87 -14.59 -3.85
CA GLU A 50 -10.93 -15.55 -4.14
C GLU A 50 -11.30 -15.54 -5.61
N ASN A 51 -11.28 -14.36 -6.23
CA ASN A 51 -11.66 -14.22 -7.63
C ASN A 51 -10.68 -13.32 -8.34
N GLY A 52 -10.34 -13.67 -9.57
CA GLY A 52 -9.56 -12.81 -10.43
C GLY A 52 -8.06 -12.92 -10.19
N LEU A 53 -7.34 -12.00 -10.79
CA LEU A 53 -5.89 -11.99 -10.73
C LEU A 53 -5.40 -11.43 -9.39
N PRO A 54 -4.17 -11.79 -8.99
CA PRO A 54 -3.54 -11.18 -7.83
C PRO A 54 -3.38 -9.68 -8.03
N TYR A 55 -3.17 -8.97 -6.94
CA TYR A 55 -3.00 -7.52 -6.98
C TYR A 55 -2.30 -7.04 -5.72
N HIS A 56 -1.83 -5.78 -5.76
CA HIS A 56 -1.33 -5.12 -4.56
C HIS A 56 -2.49 -4.46 -3.85
N GLU A 57 -2.56 -4.64 -2.55
CA GLU A 57 -3.62 -4.08 -1.73
C GLU A 57 -3.04 -2.94 -0.92
N TRP A 58 -3.58 -1.74 -1.12
CA TRP A 58 -3.11 -0.53 -0.48
C TRP A 58 -4.07 -0.14 0.62
N PHE A 59 -3.59 -0.15 1.85
CA PHE A 59 -4.39 0.21 3.02
C PHE A 59 -4.08 1.66 3.36
N LEU A 60 -5.07 2.53 3.18
CA LEU A 60 -4.89 3.96 3.36
C LEU A 60 -5.84 4.49 4.41
N GLU A 61 -5.31 5.27 5.35
CA GLU A 61 -6.12 5.97 6.33
C GLU A 61 -6.12 7.44 5.96
N PHE A 62 -7.29 7.99 5.65
CA PHE A 62 -7.42 9.36 5.17
C PHE A 62 -7.84 10.32 6.27
N GLU A 63 -7.26 11.52 6.27
CA GLU A 63 -7.83 12.63 7.01
C GLU A 63 -8.86 13.36 6.15
N ASN A 64 -8.51 13.57 4.88
CA ASN A 64 -9.46 14.05 3.86
C ASN A 64 -9.43 13.06 2.73
N GLU A 65 -10.55 12.42 2.47
CA GLU A 65 -10.59 11.37 1.47
C GLU A 65 -10.96 11.89 0.08
N PRO A 66 -10.61 11.14 -0.97
CA PRO A 66 -11.01 11.52 -2.33
C PRO A 66 -12.50 11.30 -2.53
N GLU A 67 -13.07 12.06 -3.46
CA GLU A 67 -14.48 11.88 -3.81
C GLU A 67 -14.70 10.57 -4.53
N ASP A 68 -13.74 10.19 -5.38
CA ASP A 68 -13.82 8.97 -6.15
C ASP A 68 -12.59 8.11 -5.86
N LEU A 69 -12.80 7.11 -5.03
CA LEU A 69 -11.70 6.24 -4.61
C LEU A 69 -11.15 5.39 -5.76
N VAL A 70 -12.01 5.01 -6.70
CA VAL A 70 -11.57 4.23 -7.86
C VAL A 70 -10.66 5.07 -8.73
N GLU A 71 -11.03 6.33 -9.00
CA GLU A 71 -10.19 7.23 -9.77
C GLU A 71 -8.86 7.48 -9.08
N PHE A 72 -8.90 7.64 -7.76
CA PHE A 72 -7.68 7.84 -6.98
C PHE A 72 -6.75 6.64 -7.14
N GLY A 73 -7.29 5.43 -7.06
CA GLY A 73 -6.52 4.22 -7.26
C GLY A 73 -5.93 4.13 -8.66
N THR A 74 -6.69 4.56 -9.68
CA THR A 74 -6.20 4.57 -11.05
C THR A 74 -4.99 5.50 -11.19
N LYS A 75 -5.03 6.66 -10.54
CA LYS A 75 -3.90 7.59 -10.58
C LYS A 75 -2.66 6.98 -9.94
N ILE A 76 -2.84 6.32 -8.80
CA ILE A 76 -1.72 5.69 -8.11
C ILE A 76 -1.13 4.58 -8.97
N ASP A 77 -2.00 3.75 -9.56
CA ASP A 77 -1.54 2.65 -10.39
C ASP A 77 -0.77 3.14 -11.61
N ALA A 78 -1.24 4.21 -12.23
CA ALA A 78 -0.55 4.79 -13.38
C ALA A 78 0.85 5.27 -13.00
N SER A 79 0.98 5.89 -11.84
CA SER A 79 2.29 6.33 -11.36
C SER A 79 3.20 5.14 -11.09
N MET A 80 2.67 4.08 -10.48
CA MET A 80 3.47 2.89 -10.22
C MET A 80 3.95 2.24 -11.51
N GLN A 81 3.10 2.17 -12.52
CA GLN A 81 3.49 1.61 -13.81
C GLN A 81 4.57 2.46 -14.48
N ALA A 82 4.49 3.77 -14.33
CA ALA A 82 5.48 4.67 -14.91
C ALA A 82 6.82 4.56 -14.20
N GLN A 83 6.82 4.28 -12.90
CA GLN A 83 8.04 4.20 -12.12
C GLN A 83 8.72 2.84 -12.17
N ASN A 84 7.95 1.77 -12.36
CA ASN A 84 8.46 0.41 -12.21
C ASN A 84 8.07 -0.43 -13.42
N SER A 85 9.04 -0.68 -14.29
CA SER A 85 8.79 -1.41 -15.53
C SER A 85 8.36 -2.86 -15.28
N TYR A 86 8.83 -3.46 -14.21
CA TYR A 86 8.43 -4.84 -13.89
C TYR A 86 6.96 -4.88 -13.51
N TYR A 87 6.53 -3.90 -12.72
CA TYR A 87 5.12 -3.80 -12.37
C TYR A 87 4.27 -3.58 -13.62
N PHE A 88 4.72 -2.67 -14.48
CA PHE A 88 4.04 -2.41 -15.75
C PHE A 88 3.88 -3.69 -16.57
N ASP A 89 4.97 -4.46 -16.67
CA ASP A 89 4.94 -5.68 -17.45
C ASP A 89 3.97 -6.71 -16.90
N LEU A 90 3.87 -6.81 -15.57
CA LEU A 90 2.95 -7.75 -14.94
C LEU A 90 1.50 -7.34 -15.17
N ILE A 91 1.21 -6.05 -15.14
CA ILE A 91 -0.13 -5.56 -15.44
C ILE A 91 -0.46 -5.78 -16.91
N ALA A 92 0.46 -5.41 -17.81
CA ALA A 92 0.25 -5.57 -19.25
C ALA A 92 0.10 -7.03 -19.64
N GLY A 93 0.84 -7.91 -18.98
CA GLY A 93 0.78 -9.34 -19.26
C GLY A 93 -0.36 -10.06 -18.55
N LYS A 94 -1.19 -9.32 -17.81
CA LYS A 94 -2.34 -9.87 -17.10
C LYS A 94 -1.95 -10.93 -16.07
N ILE A 95 -0.79 -10.76 -15.47
CA ILE A 95 -0.36 -11.57 -14.33
C ILE A 95 -0.86 -10.93 -13.05
N LEU A 96 -0.85 -9.58 -13.02
CA LEU A 96 -1.44 -8.79 -11.95
C LEU A 96 -2.57 -7.93 -12.51
N ARG A 97 -3.54 -7.60 -11.69
CA ARG A 97 -4.50 -6.57 -12.04
C ARG A 97 -4.13 -5.28 -11.30
N PRO A 98 -4.71 -4.15 -11.71
CA PRO A 98 -4.42 -2.89 -11.04
C PRO A 98 -4.66 -2.95 -9.55
N LEU A 99 -3.94 -2.14 -8.81
CA LEU A 99 -4.01 -2.16 -7.34
C LEU A 99 -5.42 -1.86 -6.84
N VAL A 100 -5.68 -2.30 -5.61
CA VAL A 100 -6.96 -2.07 -4.96
C VAL A 100 -6.69 -1.28 -3.69
N ILE A 101 -7.52 -0.27 -3.43
CA ILE A 101 -7.40 0.54 -2.23
C ILE A 101 -8.41 0.05 -1.20
N ARG A 102 -7.93 -0.16 0.03
CA ARG A 102 -8.78 -0.46 1.17
C ARG A 102 -8.71 0.73 2.11
N LYS A 103 -9.85 1.29 2.43
CA LYS A 103 -9.90 2.47 3.29
C LYS A 103 -9.93 2.03 4.75
N VAL A 104 -8.90 2.42 5.49
CA VAL A 104 -8.81 2.13 6.92
C VAL A 104 -9.58 3.21 7.67
N LYS A 105 -10.35 2.82 8.69
CA LYS A 105 -11.13 3.81 9.44
C LYS A 105 -10.20 4.73 10.21
N LYS A 106 -10.66 5.91 10.51
CA LYS A 106 -9.84 6.87 11.26
C LYS A 106 -9.44 6.28 12.60
N GLY A 107 -8.15 6.36 12.90
CA GLY A 107 -7.61 5.74 14.10
C GLY A 107 -7.33 4.26 13.97
N GLY A 108 -7.65 3.66 12.80
CA GLY A 108 -7.47 2.22 12.62
C GLY A 108 -6.04 1.77 12.72
N PHE A 109 -5.10 2.51 12.14
CA PHE A 109 -3.69 2.14 12.26
C PHE A 109 -3.20 2.26 13.69
N HIS A 110 -3.66 3.28 14.41
CA HIS A 110 -3.30 3.43 15.81
C HIS A 110 -3.81 2.24 16.63
N GLU A 111 -5.06 1.84 16.41
CA GLU A 111 -5.63 0.69 17.11
C GLU A 111 -4.90 -0.59 16.75
N TYR A 112 -4.51 -0.74 15.48
CA TYR A 112 -3.74 -1.88 15.06
C TYR A 112 -2.41 -1.96 15.84
N MET A 113 -1.70 -0.82 15.92
CA MET A 113 -0.43 -0.80 16.63
C MET A 113 -0.59 -1.13 18.11
N LYS A 114 -1.68 -0.65 18.71
CA LYS A 114 -1.98 -1.01 20.11
C LYS A 114 -2.23 -2.50 20.26
N SER A 115 -2.95 -3.08 19.31
CA SER A 115 -3.32 -4.49 19.41
C SER A 115 -2.12 -5.42 19.38
N ILE A 116 -1.03 -5.01 18.73
CA ILE A 116 0.18 -5.82 18.69
C ILE A 116 1.21 -5.36 19.70
N GLY A 117 0.83 -4.46 20.62
CA GLY A 117 1.71 -4.00 21.68
C GLY A 117 2.75 -2.99 21.23
N LYS A 118 2.59 -2.44 20.06
CA LYS A 118 3.54 -1.46 19.52
C LYS A 118 2.88 -0.11 19.38
N PHE A 119 3.05 0.71 20.38
CA PHE A 119 2.53 2.08 20.31
C PHE A 119 3.58 2.99 20.92
N GLY A 120 3.43 4.27 20.62
CA GLY A 120 4.44 5.23 20.99
C GLY A 120 5.23 5.63 19.76
N GLY A 121 6.02 6.67 19.89
CA GLY A 121 6.62 7.33 18.76
C GLY A 121 7.63 6.53 17.97
N GLN A 122 8.20 5.51 18.57
CA GLN A 122 9.27 4.78 17.93
C GLN A 122 8.80 3.67 17.02
N ASN A 123 7.56 3.25 17.15
CA ASN A 123 7.06 2.11 16.39
C ASN A 123 6.18 2.58 15.26
N LYS A 124 6.59 2.27 14.04
CA LYS A 124 5.85 2.65 12.85
C LYS A 124 5.50 1.43 12.03
N ILE A 125 4.37 1.52 11.36
CA ILE A 125 3.98 0.46 10.45
C ILE A 125 4.86 0.54 9.20
N PRO A 126 5.34 -0.60 8.66
CA PRO A 126 6.11 -0.55 7.41
C PRO A 126 5.23 -0.04 6.27
N GLN A 127 5.82 0.75 5.40
CA GLN A 127 5.09 1.30 4.25
C GLN A 127 4.66 0.21 3.28
N LEU A 128 5.41 -0.87 3.23
CA LEU A 128 5.00 -2.03 2.44
C LEU A 128 5.61 -3.28 3.04
N ALA A 129 5.00 -4.42 2.75
CA ALA A 129 5.46 -5.70 3.27
C ALA A 129 5.20 -6.77 2.22
N ASP A 130 6.11 -7.72 2.10
CA ASP A 130 6.03 -8.77 1.10
C ASP A 130 5.25 -9.99 1.60
N ASN A 131 4.36 -9.78 2.56
CA ASN A 131 3.52 -10.84 3.10
C ASN A 131 2.20 -10.26 3.58
N ARG A 132 1.33 -11.12 4.11
CA ARG A 132 -0.03 -10.74 4.50
C ARG A 132 -0.22 -10.55 6.01
N LYS A 133 0.84 -10.54 6.80
CA LYS A 133 0.68 -10.47 8.25
C LYS A 133 -0.07 -9.22 8.72
N ILE A 134 0.36 -8.07 8.25
CA ILE A 134 -0.28 -6.81 8.64
C ILE A 134 -1.66 -6.71 8.01
N ALA A 135 -1.76 -7.05 6.73
CA ALA A 135 -3.02 -6.96 6.01
C ALA A 135 -4.10 -7.83 6.64
N ALA A 136 -3.72 -9.01 7.11
CA ALA A 136 -4.69 -9.92 7.72
C ALA A 136 -5.33 -9.31 8.95
N VAL A 137 -4.56 -8.58 9.77
CA VAL A 137 -5.09 -7.94 10.95
C VAL A 137 -5.85 -6.67 10.59
N LEU A 138 -5.35 -5.92 9.62
CA LEU A 138 -5.99 -4.66 9.22
C LEU A 138 -7.39 -4.84 8.66
N GLN A 139 -7.73 -6.04 8.21
CA GLN A 139 -9.10 -6.29 7.73
C GLN A 139 -10.15 -5.88 8.75
N ASP A 140 -9.82 -6.01 10.04
CA ASP A 140 -10.75 -5.68 11.12
C ASP A 140 -10.91 -4.18 11.32
N PHE A 141 -10.08 -3.37 10.69
CA PHE A 141 -10.09 -1.91 10.87
C PHE A 141 -10.48 -1.16 9.62
N LEU A 142 -11.07 -1.83 8.65
CA LEU A 142 -11.48 -1.20 7.41
C LEU A 142 -12.84 -0.55 7.54
N VAL A 143 -13.06 0.46 6.73
CA VAL A 143 -14.37 1.11 6.62
C VAL A 143 -15.32 0.15 5.91
N GLN A 144 -16.51 0.02 6.46
CA GLN A 144 -17.52 -0.86 5.88
C GLN A 144 -18.19 -0.26 4.66
#